data_0b2d45e59c99d720b00e27f86335e5ae
#
_entry.id   0b2d45e59c99d720b00e27f86335e5ae
#
_cell.length_a   1.000
_cell.length_b   1.000
_cell.length_c   1.000
_cell.angle_alpha   90.00
_cell.angle_beta   90.00
_cell.angle_gamma   90.00
#
_symmetry.space_group_name_H-M   'P 1'
#
loop_
_entity.id
_entity.type
_entity.pdbx_description
1 polymer ?
#
loop_
_entity_poly.entity_id
_entity_poly.type
_entity_poly.pdbx_seq_one_letter_code
_entity_poly.pdbx_strand_id
1 'polypeptide(L)'
;KETYYTSSELTASRLERLFKNYDTLAVTLNNFRKRKLIVPSSAKKCSLNLSHAIVSKLIVSRNSHAAIDLRDNRFVETLIIGDSFRGSLNFSRSDIQNIKLGNNCRCDIFCIHSGKCFEMTLGDVYSGILDVRDSCFHRIKTGYYCYAVIRLSENWGKKDVIIGDSFRGSLFIDSVLAENVEIGDDCRGRISVREHNRRQGIKHIDIADGFKGEIDLASALALQKVEVGAHAAGSINLSGCPSIQAVKFEEDFSGRVDLRNSGVIYVRAKDGCSGRFVLLHCENLSLLRLPRDKRADIAVERMPQSVGTDSRNFYYHFDEKELPAELSSPFYASWVKKLRHFIHRHFIL
;
A
#
# COMPACT_ATOMS: atom_id res chain seq x y z
N LYS A 1 -25.48 14.00 -28.18
CA LYS A 1 -25.56 15.45 -28.45
C LYS A 1 -24.72 16.17 -27.42
N GLU A 2 -23.63 16.76 -27.87
CA GLU A 2 -22.79 17.59 -26.99
C GLU A 2 -23.43 18.97 -26.87
N THR A 3 -23.64 19.41 -25.65
CA THR A 3 -24.24 20.72 -25.40
C THR A 3 -23.29 21.49 -24.45
N TYR A 4 -22.79 22.60 -24.93
CA TYR A 4 -21.93 23.52 -24.19
C TYR A 4 -22.76 24.61 -23.54
N TYR A 5 -22.58 24.78 -22.22
CA TYR A 5 -23.23 25.87 -21.49
C TYR A 5 -22.18 26.70 -20.77
N THR A 6 -22.32 28.01 -20.83
CA THR A 6 -21.53 28.96 -20.05
C THR A 6 -22.13 29.14 -18.65
N SER A 7 -21.30 29.54 -17.69
CA SER A 7 -21.62 29.53 -16.26
C SER A 7 -22.81 30.40 -15.81
N SER A 8 -23.22 31.41 -16.60
CA SER A 8 -24.28 32.34 -16.25
C SER A 8 -25.71 31.79 -16.46
N GLU A 9 -25.87 30.74 -17.24
CA GLU A 9 -27.19 30.27 -17.71
C GLU A 9 -27.70 29.02 -17.01
N LEU A 10 -26.86 28.32 -16.22
CA LEU A 10 -27.21 27.03 -15.63
C LEU A 10 -27.59 27.16 -14.16
N THR A 11 -28.90 27.10 -13.92
CA THR A 11 -29.42 26.82 -12.57
C THR A 11 -29.32 25.33 -12.26
N ALA A 12 -29.23 24.97 -10.98
CA ALA A 12 -29.19 23.55 -10.56
C ALA A 12 -30.40 22.77 -11.09
N SER A 13 -31.59 23.39 -11.12
CA SER A 13 -32.83 22.80 -11.66
C SER A 13 -32.80 22.58 -13.17
N ARG A 14 -32.11 23.45 -13.92
CA ARG A 14 -31.94 23.26 -15.37
C ARG A 14 -30.97 22.12 -15.67
N LEU A 15 -29.90 22.02 -14.88
CA LEU A 15 -28.93 20.91 -14.97
C LEU A 15 -29.60 19.56 -14.66
N GLU A 16 -30.40 19.49 -13.61
CA GLU A 16 -31.19 18.31 -13.27
C GLU A 16 -32.17 17.91 -14.39
N ARG A 17 -32.82 18.87 -15.02
CA ARG A 17 -33.68 18.62 -16.17
C ARG A 17 -32.91 18.06 -17.37
N LEU A 18 -31.73 18.60 -17.65
CA LEU A 18 -30.87 18.09 -18.72
C LEU A 18 -30.46 16.63 -18.46
N PHE A 19 -30.04 16.30 -17.26
CA PHE A 19 -29.67 14.93 -16.88
C PHE A 19 -30.86 13.95 -16.92
N LYS A 20 -32.08 14.42 -16.71
CA LYS A 20 -33.29 13.59 -16.80
C LYS A 20 -33.72 13.31 -18.23
N ASN A 21 -33.51 14.25 -19.14
CA ASN A 21 -34.04 14.23 -20.50
C ASN A 21 -33.10 13.58 -21.52
N TYR A 22 -31.86 13.35 -21.18
CA TYR A 22 -30.85 12.84 -22.11
C TYR A 22 -30.14 11.62 -21.54
N ASP A 23 -30.20 10.51 -22.26
CA ASP A 23 -29.46 9.28 -21.91
C ASP A 23 -27.94 9.43 -22.02
N THR A 24 -27.50 10.32 -22.88
CA THR A 24 -26.08 10.69 -23.05
C THR A 24 -25.95 12.18 -23.04
N LEU A 25 -25.20 12.72 -22.10
CA LEU A 25 -25.05 14.17 -21.93
C LEU A 25 -23.58 14.52 -21.63
N ALA A 26 -23.00 15.39 -22.44
CA ALA A 26 -21.73 16.05 -22.14
C ALA A 26 -21.99 17.50 -21.70
N VAL A 27 -21.50 17.83 -20.53
CA VAL A 27 -21.64 19.18 -19.96
C VAL A 27 -20.27 19.71 -19.59
N THR A 28 -19.95 20.87 -20.15
CA THR A 28 -18.72 21.62 -19.80
C THR A 28 -19.11 22.93 -19.11
N LEU A 29 -18.62 23.13 -17.89
CA LEU A 29 -18.88 24.31 -17.08
C LEU A 29 -17.57 25.02 -16.74
N ASN A 30 -17.12 25.91 -17.60
CA ASN A 30 -15.91 26.69 -17.35
C ASN A 30 -16.18 27.86 -16.41
N ASN A 31 -15.26 28.14 -15.49
CA ASN A 31 -15.33 29.22 -14.51
C ASN A 31 -16.62 29.22 -13.67
N PHE A 32 -17.21 28.05 -13.47
CA PHE A 32 -18.45 27.89 -12.73
C PHE A 32 -18.19 28.05 -11.21
N ARG A 33 -19.08 28.80 -10.55
CA ARG A 33 -19.00 29.04 -9.10
C ARG A 33 -20.31 28.66 -8.45
N LYS A 34 -20.32 27.64 -7.61
CA LYS A 34 -21.49 27.22 -6.81
C LYS A 34 -21.08 26.60 -5.49
N ARG A 35 -21.92 26.82 -4.48
CA ARG A 35 -21.73 26.17 -3.19
C ARG A 35 -21.96 24.65 -3.28
N LYS A 36 -22.91 24.21 -4.08
CA LYS A 36 -23.28 22.80 -4.22
C LYS A 36 -23.68 22.48 -5.64
N LEU A 37 -23.17 21.38 -6.18
CA LEU A 37 -23.55 20.80 -7.46
C LEU A 37 -23.88 19.31 -7.25
N ILE A 38 -25.01 18.89 -7.80
CA ILE A 38 -25.47 17.48 -7.73
C ILE A 38 -25.58 16.93 -9.14
N VAL A 39 -24.93 15.81 -9.40
CA VAL A 39 -25.13 14.96 -10.57
C VAL A 39 -26.17 13.88 -10.18
N PRO A 40 -27.38 13.91 -10.74
CA PRO A 40 -28.44 13.02 -10.31
C PRO A 40 -28.23 11.57 -10.79
N SER A 41 -28.92 10.63 -10.17
CA SER A 41 -28.88 9.21 -10.53
C SER A 41 -29.44 8.89 -11.92
N SER A 42 -30.26 9.79 -12.48
CA SER A 42 -30.79 9.68 -13.84
C SER A 42 -29.74 9.89 -14.94
N ALA A 43 -28.56 10.40 -14.61
CA ALA A 43 -27.44 10.54 -15.54
C ALA A 43 -26.83 9.18 -15.85
N LYS A 44 -27.41 8.45 -16.83
CA LYS A 44 -26.96 7.10 -17.18
C LYS A 44 -25.61 7.05 -17.90
N LYS A 45 -25.36 8.03 -18.75
CA LYS A 45 -24.05 8.24 -19.41
C LYS A 45 -23.77 9.73 -19.45
N CYS A 46 -22.98 10.19 -18.51
CA CYS A 46 -22.69 11.61 -18.38
C CYS A 46 -21.17 11.83 -18.49
N SER A 47 -20.81 12.86 -19.25
CA SER A 47 -19.47 13.47 -19.19
C SER A 47 -19.61 14.87 -18.61
N LEU A 48 -18.99 15.11 -17.46
CA LEU A 48 -19.03 16.39 -16.78
C LEU A 48 -17.62 16.95 -16.69
N ASN A 49 -17.37 18.04 -17.38
CA ASN A 49 -16.13 18.81 -17.29
C ASN A 49 -16.37 20.10 -16.48
N LEU A 50 -15.59 20.28 -15.42
CA LEU A 50 -15.65 21.42 -14.51
C LEU A 50 -14.31 22.17 -14.45
N SER A 51 -13.64 22.34 -15.57
CA SER A 51 -12.35 23.06 -15.61
C SER A 51 -12.48 24.49 -15.05
N HIS A 52 -11.53 24.87 -14.21
CA HIS A 52 -11.49 26.19 -13.55
C HIS A 52 -12.71 26.53 -12.67
N ALA A 53 -13.51 25.54 -12.31
CA ALA A 53 -14.67 25.76 -11.46
C ALA A 53 -14.26 25.89 -9.97
N ILE A 54 -15.15 26.52 -9.21
CA ILE A 54 -15.10 26.59 -7.73
C ILE A 54 -16.41 26.00 -7.21
N VAL A 55 -16.34 24.83 -6.60
CA VAL A 55 -17.52 24.13 -6.08
C VAL A 55 -17.22 23.65 -4.67
N SER A 56 -17.89 24.20 -3.65
CA SER A 56 -17.63 23.72 -2.29
C SER A 56 -18.01 22.23 -2.15
N LYS A 57 -19.15 21.82 -2.70
CA LYS A 57 -19.59 20.43 -2.59
C LYS A 57 -20.09 19.88 -3.93
N LEU A 58 -19.39 18.90 -4.48
CA LEU A 58 -19.83 18.14 -5.64
C LEU A 58 -20.34 16.77 -5.17
N ILE A 59 -21.59 16.45 -5.49
CA ILE A 59 -22.23 15.20 -5.16
C ILE A 59 -22.61 14.49 -6.44
N VAL A 60 -22.12 13.27 -6.63
CA VAL A 60 -22.56 12.35 -7.66
C VAL A 60 -23.47 11.32 -7.03
N SER A 61 -24.71 11.27 -7.48
CA SER A 61 -25.71 10.38 -6.90
C SER A 61 -25.37 8.91 -7.14
N ARG A 62 -25.96 8.03 -6.33
CA ARG A 62 -25.83 6.57 -6.48
C ARG A 62 -26.23 6.08 -7.87
N ASN A 63 -25.67 4.95 -8.30
CA ASN A 63 -25.95 4.28 -9.58
C ASN A 63 -25.64 5.15 -10.82
N SER A 64 -24.84 6.17 -10.69
CA SER A 64 -24.45 7.03 -11.80
C SER A 64 -23.36 6.37 -12.66
N HIS A 65 -23.50 6.54 -13.99
CA HIS A 65 -22.47 6.15 -14.95
C HIS A 65 -21.90 7.41 -15.58
N ALA A 66 -20.75 7.89 -15.10
CA ALA A 66 -20.26 9.19 -15.52
C ALA A 66 -18.73 9.22 -15.65
N ALA A 67 -18.27 10.00 -16.64
CA ALA A 67 -16.90 10.48 -16.65
C ALA A 67 -16.89 11.91 -16.08
N ILE A 68 -16.19 12.09 -14.97
CA ILE A 68 -16.11 13.37 -14.27
C ILE A 68 -14.70 13.90 -14.39
N ASP A 69 -14.58 15.00 -15.10
CA ASP A 69 -13.32 15.69 -15.34
C ASP A 69 -13.28 16.99 -14.54
N LEU A 70 -12.45 17.00 -13.53
CA LEU A 70 -12.21 18.16 -12.66
C LEU A 70 -10.80 18.72 -12.88
N ARG A 71 -10.15 18.39 -13.99
CA ARG A 71 -8.79 18.91 -14.26
C ARG A 71 -8.76 20.42 -14.22
N ASP A 72 -7.65 20.95 -13.70
CA ASP A 72 -7.44 22.38 -13.56
C ASP A 72 -8.52 23.08 -12.73
N ASN A 73 -9.22 22.34 -11.88
CA ASN A 73 -10.23 22.92 -11.00
C ASN A 73 -9.56 23.75 -9.90
N ARG A 74 -10.06 24.93 -9.64
CA ARG A 74 -9.46 25.84 -8.66
C ARG A 74 -9.72 25.42 -7.23
N PHE A 75 -10.89 24.81 -6.96
CA PHE A 75 -11.23 24.39 -5.62
C PHE A 75 -12.48 23.53 -5.57
N VAL A 76 -12.36 22.34 -4.95
CA VAL A 76 -13.48 21.52 -4.49
C VAL A 76 -13.21 21.13 -3.05
N GLU A 77 -14.02 21.62 -2.12
CA GLU A 77 -13.87 21.27 -0.71
C GLU A 77 -14.21 19.80 -0.47
N THR A 78 -15.33 19.33 -1.01
CA THR A 78 -15.78 17.95 -0.81
C THR A 78 -16.38 17.37 -2.10
N LEU A 79 -15.80 16.24 -2.55
CA LEU A 79 -16.33 15.38 -3.59
C LEU A 79 -16.95 14.15 -2.97
N ILE A 80 -18.24 13.95 -3.15
CA ILE A 80 -18.97 12.76 -2.70
C ILE A 80 -19.47 11.98 -3.91
N ILE A 81 -19.04 10.77 -4.05
CA ILE A 81 -19.50 9.82 -5.07
C ILE A 81 -20.41 8.81 -4.36
N GLY A 82 -21.65 8.72 -4.81
CA GLY A 82 -22.62 7.76 -4.26
C GLY A 82 -22.31 6.32 -4.61
N ASP A 83 -23.04 5.40 -3.99
CA ASP A 83 -22.86 3.96 -4.17
C ASP A 83 -23.07 3.52 -5.62
N SER A 84 -22.43 2.44 -6.02
CA SER A 84 -22.56 1.80 -7.33
C SER A 84 -22.23 2.72 -8.51
N PHE A 85 -21.35 3.67 -8.28
CA PHE A 85 -20.84 4.53 -9.35
C PHE A 85 -19.98 3.72 -10.32
N ARG A 86 -20.13 4.03 -11.61
CA ARG A 86 -19.31 3.45 -12.68
C ARG A 86 -18.78 4.55 -13.59
N GLY A 87 -17.49 4.50 -13.93
CA GLY A 87 -16.92 5.49 -14.83
C GLY A 87 -15.49 5.88 -14.51
N SER A 88 -15.19 7.17 -14.63
CA SER A 88 -13.86 7.69 -14.34
C SER A 88 -13.93 9.03 -13.62
N LEU A 89 -12.96 9.28 -12.78
CA LEU A 89 -12.77 10.52 -12.05
C LEU A 89 -11.36 11.04 -12.36
N ASN A 90 -11.26 12.21 -12.94
CA ASN A 90 -9.98 12.85 -13.19
C ASN A 90 -9.97 14.23 -12.51
N PHE A 91 -9.13 14.37 -11.50
CA PHE A 91 -8.93 15.62 -10.80
C PHE A 91 -7.46 16.05 -10.74
N SER A 92 -6.75 15.74 -11.82
CA SER A 92 -5.36 16.19 -11.97
C SER A 92 -5.27 17.72 -11.99
N ARG A 93 -4.23 18.26 -11.37
CA ARG A 93 -4.01 19.70 -11.21
C ARG A 93 -5.17 20.43 -10.53
N SER A 94 -5.80 19.78 -9.57
CA SER A 94 -6.97 20.31 -8.88
C SER A 94 -6.75 20.35 -7.37
N ASP A 95 -7.36 21.34 -6.72
CA ASP A 95 -7.37 21.45 -5.27
C ASP A 95 -8.66 20.84 -4.71
N ILE A 96 -8.60 19.55 -4.35
CA ILE A 96 -9.71 18.85 -3.69
C ILE A 96 -9.28 18.50 -2.26
N GLN A 97 -10.10 18.88 -1.27
CA GLN A 97 -9.74 18.64 0.12
C GLN A 97 -10.19 17.26 0.62
N ASN A 98 -11.40 16.83 0.25
CA ASN A 98 -11.96 15.57 0.72
C ASN A 98 -12.64 14.83 -0.42
N ILE A 99 -12.32 13.55 -0.56
CA ILE A 99 -12.90 12.66 -1.55
C ILE A 99 -13.52 11.46 -0.83
N LYS A 100 -14.81 11.23 -1.04
CA LYS A 100 -15.52 10.10 -0.45
C LYS A 100 -16.26 9.33 -1.54
N LEU A 101 -15.88 8.07 -1.74
CA LEU A 101 -16.61 7.15 -2.60
C LEU A 101 -17.53 6.28 -1.76
N GLY A 102 -18.73 6.06 -2.26
CA GLY A 102 -19.66 5.07 -1.73
C GLY A 102 -19.24 3.63 -2.05
N ASN A 103 -20.09 2.70 -1.66
CA ASN A 103 -19.84 1.28 -1.81
C ASN A 103 -20.13 0.77 -3.25
N ASN A 104 -19.55 -0.37 -3.62
CA ASN A 104 -19.72 -1.03 -4.92
C ASN A 104 -19.35 -0.17 -6.14
N CYS A 105 -18.42 0.74 -5.98
CA CYS A 105 -17.96 1.60 -7.06
C CYS A 105 -16.99 0.85 -7.98
N ARG A 106 -17.17 1.05 -9.31
CA ARG A 106 -16.25 0.54 -10.35
C ARG A 106 -15.78 1.71 -11.19
N CYS A 107 -14.64 2.26 -10.84
CA CYS A 107 -14.13 3.44 -11.53
C CYS A 107 -12.63 3.57 -11.43
N ASP A 108 -12.06 4.22 -12.44
CA ASP A 108 -10.68 4.64 -12.40
C ASP A 108 -10.59 6.08 -11.88
N ILE A 109 -9.63 6.31 -11.00
CA ILE A 109 -9.41 7.59 -10.34
C ILE A 109 -7.99 8.06 -10.65
N PHE A 110 -7.87 9.23 -11.24
CA PHE A 110 -6.61 9.87 -11.58
C PHE A 110 -6.44 11.18 -10.82
N CYS A 111 -5.38 11.28 -10.06
CA CYS A 111 -4.99 12.45 -9.27
C CYS A 111 -3.51 12.74 -9.51
N ILE A 112 -3.22 13.56 -10.52
CA ILE A 112 -1.84 13.85 -10.94
C ILE A 112 -1.58 15.34 -10.78
N HIS A 113 -0.47 15.70 -10.11
CA HIS A 113 -0.10 17.09 -9.82
C HIS A 113 -1.17 17.87 -9.05
N SER A 114 -1.91 17.23 -8.16
CA SER A 114 -2.92 17.92 -7.35
C SER A 114 -2.29 18.57 -6.13
N GLY A 115 -2.56 19.87 -5.97
CA GLY A 115 -1.90 20.68 -4.96
C GLY A 115 -2.28 20.30 -3.53
N LYS A 116 -3.56 19.99 -3.29
CA LYS A 116 -4.04 19.63 -1.95
C LYS A 116 -5.20 18.64 -2.04
N CYS A 117 -4.95 17.44 -1.59
CA CYS A 117 -5.99 16.47 -1.29
C CYS A 117 -5.75 15.95 0.12
N PHE A 118 -6.55 16.36 1.10
CA PHE A 118 -6.31 16.04 2.50
C PHE A 118 -6.68 14.61 2.87
N GLU A 119 -7.81 14.12 2.36
CA GLU A 119 -8.29 12.78 2.68
C GLU A 119 -9.04 12.17 1.50
N MET A 120 -8.77 10.88 1.26
CA MET A 120 -9.52 10.07 0.30
C MET A 120 -10.01 8.81 0.99
N THR A 121 -11.31 8.58 0.95
CA THR A 121 -11.94 7.36 1.44
C THR A 121 -12.64 6.66 0.28
N LEU A 122 -12.26 5.42 0.00
CA LEU A 122 -12.93 4.52 -0.91
C LEU A 122 -13.87 3.63 -0.10
N GLY A 123 -15.12 3.51 -0.52
CA GLY A 123 -16.08 2.61 0.12
C GLY A 123 -15.77 1.13 -0.11
N ASP A 124 -16.64 0.28 0.42
CA ASP A 124 -16.50 -1.17 0.29
C ASP A 124 -16.72 -1.65 -1.14
N VAL A 125 -16.07 -2.75 -1.50
CA VAL A 125 -16.19 -3.38 -2.82
C VAL A 125 -15.80 -2.44 -3.97
N TYR A 126 -14.83 -1.58 -3.72
CA TYR A 126 -14.27 -0.74 -4.78
C TYR A 126 -13.48 -1.60 -5.78
N SER A 127 -13.64 -1.32 -7.07
CA SER A 127 -12.81 -1.93 -8.11
C SER A 127 -12.39 -0.92 -9.17
N GLY A 128 -11.12 -0.97 -9.58
CA GLY A 128 -10.56 -0.07 -10.58
C GLY A 128 -9.12 0.32 -10.26
N ILE A 129 -8.67 1.39 -10.90
CA ILE A 129 -7.33 1.95 -10.71
C ILE A 129 -7.44 3.22 -9.88
N LEU A 130 -6.65 3.31 -8.82
CA LEU A 130 -6.37 4.56 -8.12
C LEU A 130 -4.93 4.96 -8.43
N ASP A 131 -4.75 6.03 -9.16
CA ASP A 131 -3.44 6.54 -9.57
C ASP A 131 -3.24 7.96 -9.03
N VAL A 132 -2.38 8.09 -8.02
CA VAL A 132 -2.09 9.35 -7.33
C VAL A 132 -0.59 9.64 -7.46
N ARG A 133 -0.25 10.69 -8.24
CA ARG A 133 1.14 11.07 -8.49
C ARG A 133 1.36 12.55 -8.25
N ASP A 134 2.56 12.92 -7.82
CA ASP A 134 2.95 14.31 -7.60
C ASP A 134 1.90 15.10 -6.81
N SER A 135 1.29 14.48 -5.83
CA SER A 135 0.12 15.04 -5.16
C SER A 135 0.34 15.09 -3.66
N CYS A 136 -0.25 16.11 -3.02
CA CYS A 136 -0.27 16.21 -1.57
C CYS A 136 -1.56 15.62 -1.01
N PHE A 137 -1.48 14.54 -0.23
CA PHE A 137 -2.62 14.02 0.53
C PHE A 137 -2.18 13.61 1.93
N HIS A 138 -3.09 13.60 2.89
CA HIS A 138 -2.78 13.19 4.27
C HIS A 138 -3.16 11.75 4.55
N ARG A 139 -4.25 11.27 3.97
CA ARG A 139 -4.73 9.91 4.20
C ARG A 139 -5.42 9.33 2.98
N ILE A 140 -5.10 8.09 2.66
CA ILE A 140 -5.88 7.24 1.76
C ILE A 140 -6.37 6.04 2.55
N LYS A 141 -7.70 5.83 2.55
CA LYS A 141 -8.34 4.69 3.20
C LYS A 141 -9.22 3.95 2.21
N THR A 142 -9.07 2.62 2.12
CA THR A 142 -10.02 1.76 1.39
C THR A 142 -10.98 1.08 2.37
N GLY A 143 -12.18 0.77 1.90
CA GLY A 143 -13.11 -0.10 2.61
C GLY A 143 -12.76 -1.58 2.44
N TYR A 144 -13.71 -2.44 2.78
CA TYR A 144 -13.58 -3.91 2.71
C TYR A 144 -13.74 -4.43 1.28
N TYR A 145 -13.17 -5.61 0.98
CA TYR A 145 -13.33 -6.33 -0.29
C TYR A 145 -12.96 -5.52 -1.54
N CYS A 146 -11.95 -4.67 -1.45
CA CYS A 146 -11.50 -3.88 -2.60
C CYS A 146 -10.69 -4.73 -3.59
N TYR A 147 -10.99 -4.58 -4.89
CA TYR A 147 -10.29 -5.23 -6.00
C TYR A 147 -9.63 -4.17 -6.87
N ALA A 148 -8.47 -3.69 -6.46
CA ALA A 148 -7.92 -2.49 -7.05
C ALA A 148 -6.41 -2.57 -7.33
N VAL A 149 -5.99 -1.76 -8.29
CA VAL A 149 -4.59 -1.37 -8.44
C VAL A 149 -4.42 0.04 -7.90
N ILE A 150 -3.66 0.17 -6.83
CA ILE A 150 -3.38 1.45 -6.18
C ILE A 150 -1.94 1.82 -6.48
N ARG A 151 -1.73 2.97 -7.10
CA ARG A 151 -0.41 3.54 -7.40
C ARG A 151 -0.25 4.88 -6.72
N LEU A 152 0.74 4.99 -5.88
CA LEU A 152 1.09 6.20 -5.16
C LEU A 152 2.55 6.51 -5.49
N SER A 153 2.82 7.60 -6.21
CA SER A 153 4.20 7.97 -6.55
C SER A 153 4.49 9.44 -6.35
N GLU A 154 5.71 9.74 -5.94
CA GLU A 154 6.25 11.09 -5.79
C GLU A 154 5.35 12.02 -4.95
N ASN A 155 4.66 11.44 -3.99
CA ASN A 155 3.72 12.18 -3.17
C ASN A 155 4.40 12.76 -1.92
N TRP A 156 3.97 13.91 -1.47
CA TRP A 156 4.54 14.70 -0.37
C TRP A 156 3.54 14.95 0.77
N GLY A 157 4.04 15.23 1.97
CA GLY A 157 3.26 15.39 3.20
C GLY A 157 3.30 14.15 4.09
N LYS A 158 3.03 14.29 5.39
CA LYS A 158 2.89 13.15 6.30
C LYS A 158 1.62 12.39 5.97
N LYS A 159 1.70 11.06 5.82
CA LYS A 159 0.64 10.28 5.20
C LYS A 159 0.43 8.95 5.89
N ASP A 160 -0.84 8.56 5.96
CA ASP A 160 -1.26 7.22 6.29
C ASP A 160 -1.92 6.58 5.07
N VAL A 161 -1.54 5.35 4.79
CA VAL A 161 -2.18 4.50 3.78
C VAL A 161 -2.81 3.34 4.51
N ILE A 162 -4.15 3.28 4.51
CA ILE A 162 -4.92 2.28 5.22
C ILE A 162 -5.70 1.46 4.20
N ILE A 163 -5.32 0.21 4.06
CA ILE A 163 -6.00 -0.76 3.20
C ILE A 163 -6.92 -1.59 4.08
N GLY A 164 -8.21 -1.55 3.80
CA GLY A 164 -9.21 -2.34 4.54
C GLY A 164 -9.10 -3.83 4.28
N ASP A 165 -9.89 -4.61 5.02
CA ASP A 165 -9.82 -6.07 5.01
C ASP A 165 -10.23 -6.68 3.66
N SER A 166 -9.73 -7.87 3.41
CA SER A 166 -10.03 -8.66 2.20
C SER A 166 -9.68 -7.93 0.89
N PHE A 167 -8.71 -7.04 0.92
CA PHE A 167 -8.19 -6.41 -0.28
C PHE A 167 -7.58 -7.46 -1.22
N ARG A 168 -7.89 -7.34 -2.49
CA ARG A 168 -7.31 -8.18 -3.54
C ARG A 168 -6.82 -7.31 -4.68
N GLY A 169 -5.51 -7.26 -4.87
CA GLY A 169 -4.97 -6.39 -5.91
C GLY A 169 -3.50 -6.08 -5.69
N SER A 170 -3.11 -4.90 -6.14
CA SER A 170 -1.72 -4.46 -6.04
C SER A 170 -1.64 -3.06 -5.47
N LEU A 171 -0.76 -2.87 -4.51
CA LEU A 171 -0.40 -1.59 -3.92
C LEU A 171 1.05 -1.27 -4.31
N PHE A 172 1.24 -0.23 -5.09
CA PHE A 172 2.55 0.29 -5.48
C PHE A 172 2.77 1.65 -4.82
N ILE A 173 3.83 1.76 -4.05
CA ILE A 173 4.24 2.98 -3.37
C ILE A 173 5.65 3.31 -3.83
N ASP A 174 5.82 4.45 -4.50
CA ASP A 174 7.10 4.89 -5.00
C ASP A 174 7.38 6.32 -4.52
N SER A 175 8.47 6.48 -3.79
CA SER A 175 8.94 7.80 -3.32
C SER A 175 7.86 8.61 -2.57
N VAL A 176 7.08 7.95 -1.74
CA VAL A 176 5.99 8.57 -0.96
C VAL A 176 6.44 8.86 0.46
N LEU A 177 6.14 10.07 0.94
CA LEU A 177 6.30 10.43 2.36
C LEU A 177 5.16 9.84 3.20
N ALA A 178 5.07 8.52 3.31
CA ALA A 178 4.13 7.87 4.20
C ALA A 178 4.82 7.53 5.54
N GLU A 179 4.20 7.83 6.67
CA GLU A 179 4.71 7.36 7.94
C GLU A 179 4.27 5.93 8.19
N ASN A 180 2.99 5.64 7.96
CA ASN A 180 2.39 4.35 8.26
C ASN A 180 1.66 3.77 7.04
N VAL A 181 1.82 2.47 6.84
CA VAL A 181 1.01 1.67 5.92
C VAL A 181 0.39 0.55 6.72
N GLU A 182 -0.93 0.54 6.77
CA GLU A 182 -1.72 -0.47 7.46
C GLU A 182 -2.46 -1.33 6.43
N ILE A 183 -2.36 -2.63 6.54
CA ILE A 183 -3.01 -3.62 5.68
C ILE A 183 -3.95 -4.45 6.54
N GLY A 184 -5.22 -4.43 6.24
CA GLY A 184 -6.25 -5.16 7.00
C GLY A 184 -6.19 -6.68 6.86
N ASP A 185 -7.15 -7.34 7.47
CA ASP A 185 -7.21 -8.80 7.54
C ASP A 185 -7.51 -9.47 6.19
N ASP A 186 -7.07 -10.71 6.03
CA ASP A 186 -7.36 -11.57 4.88
C ASP A 186 -7.02 -10.96 3.51
N CYS A 187 -6.11 -10.00 3.47
CA CYS A 187 -5.67 -9.36 2.24
C CYS A 187 -4.86 -10.31 1.35
N ARG A 188 -5.03 -10.17 0.03
CA ARG A 188 -4.30 -10.98 -0.96
C ARG A 188 -3.79 -10.11 -2.09
N GLY A 189 -2.53 -10.29 -2.44
CA GLY A 189 -2.00 -9.57 -3.59
C GLY A 189 -0.54 -9.19 -3.43
N ARG A 190 -0.18 -8.11 -4.13
CA ARG A 190 1.19 -7.61 -4.14
C ARG A 190 1.28 -6.23 -3.52
N ILE A 191 2.21 -6.06 -2.61
CA ILE A 191 2.60 -4.77 -2.04
C ILE A 191 4.04 -4.52 -2.47
N SER A 192 4.30 -3.40 -3.12
CA SER A 192 5.66 -3.04 -3.54
C SER A 192 5.95 -1.60 -3.14
N VAL A 193 7.06 -1.41 -2.45
CA VAL A 193 7.55 -0.10 -2.03
C VAL A 193 8.91 0.13 -2.64
N ARG A 194 9.09 1.30 -3.25
CA ARG A 194 10.36 1.77 -3.75
C ARG A 194 10.67 3.14 -3.17
N GLU A 195 11.85 3.32 -2.64
CA GLU A 195 12.28 4.57 -2.03
C GLU A 195 13.62 5.01 -2.59
N HIS A 196 13.73 6.29 -2.93
CA HIS A 196 14.95 6.87 -3.46
C HIS A 196 15.70 7.74 -2.43
N ASN A 197 15.07 7.98 -1.26
CA ASN A 197 15.65 8.86 -0.25
C ASN A 197 15.46 8.31 1.17
N ARG A 198 16.54 8.22 1.96
CA ARG A 198 16.51 7.74 3.36
C ARG A 198 15.71 8.61 4.33
N ARG A 199 15.53 9.89 4.03
CA ARG A 199 14.82 10.81 4.92
C ARG A 199 13.32 10.86 4.64
N GLN A 200 12.92 10.28 3.54
CA GLN A 200 11.55 10.39 3.02
C GLN A 200 11.11 9.00 2.59
N GLY A 201 10.16 8.43 3.30
CA GLY A 201 9.66 7.10 3.00
C GLY A 201 8.82 6.53 4.13
N ILE A 202 8.37 5.31 3.94
CA ILE A 202 7.54 4.58 4.89
C ILE A 202 8.40 4.16 6.08
N LYS A 203 7.95 4.53 7.28
CA LYS A 203 8.62 4.12 8.52
C LYS A 203 8.09 2.82 9.08
N HIS A 204 6.76 2.64 9.04
CA HIS A 204 6.11 1.49 9.64
C HIS A 204 5.16 0.83 8.65
N ILE A 205 5.20 -0.49 8.58
CA ILE A 205 4.25 -1.31 7.84
C ILE A 205 3.66 -2.30 8.82
N ASP A 206 2.33 -2.26 8.92
CA ASP A 206 1.54 -3.13 9.78
C ASP A 206 0.60 -3.95 8.90
N ILE A 207 0.72 -5.26 8.98
CA ILE A 207 -0.04 -6.22 8.17
C ILE A 207 -0.84 -7.06 9.14
N ALA A 208 -2.14 -6.96 9.06
CA ALA A 208 -3.05 -7.71 9.91
C ALA A 208 -3.09 -9.21 9.56
N ASP A 209 -3.99 -9.96 10.16
CA ASP A 209 -4.02 -11.42 10.08
C ASP A 209 -4.42 -11.94 8.68
N GLY A 210 -3.96 -13.15 8.36
CA GLY A 210 -4.40 -13.88 7.17
C GLY A 210 -3.88 -13.37 5.82
N PHE A 211 -2.91 -12.44 5.80
CA PHE A 211 -2.34 -11.94 4.54
C PHE A 211 -1.78 -13.08 3.68
N LYS A 212 -2.05 -13.05 2.37
CA LYS A 212 -1.49 -14.02 1.41
C LYS A 212 -0.99 -13.32 0.16
N GLY A 213 0.32 -13.38 -0.09
CA GLY A 213 0.86 -12.74 -1.28
C GLY A 213 2.34 -12.40 -1.23
N GLU A 214 2.69 -11.35 -1.96
CA GLU A 214 4.05 -10.86 -2.08
C GLU A 214 4.17 -9.45 -1.52
N ILE A 215 5.17 -9.24 -0.67
CA ILE A 215 5.52 -7.95 -0.11
C ILE A 215 6.97 -7.68 -0.50
N ASP A 216 7.17 -6.74 -1.42
CA ASP A 216 8.48 -6.34 -1.89
C ASP A 216 8.83 -4.95 -1.36
N LEU A 217 9.67 -4.92 -0.35
CA LEU A 217 10.18 -3.73 0.32
C LEU A 217 11.69 -3.59 0.12
N ALA A 218 12.24 -4.25 -0.89
CA ALA A 218 13.67 -4.23 -1.14
C ALA A 218 14.18 -2.79 -1.26
N SER A 219 15.23 -2.49 -0.50
CA SER A 219 15.83 -1.15 -0.45
C SER A 219 14.87 -0.03 0.00
N ALA A 220 13.87 -0.34 0.82
CA ALA A 220 13.07 0.68 1.50
C ALA A 220 13.94 1.39 2.55
N LEU A 221 14.46 2.57 2.16
CA LEU A 221 15.56 3.23 2.85
C LEU A 221 15.18 3.82 4.21
N ALA A 222 13.92 4.25 4.37
CA ALA A 222 13.40 4.87 5.58
C ALA A 222 12.70 3.89 6.52
N LEU A 223 12.43 2.66 6.07
CA LEU A 223 11.67 1.66 6.80
C LEU A 223 12.34 1.28 8.12
N GLN A 224 11.60 1.40 9.21
CA GLN A 224 12.09 1.12 10.56
C GLN A 224 11.47 -0.13 11.17
N LYS A 225 10.20 -0.41 10.86
CA LYS A 225 9.46 -1.49 11.50
C LYS A 225 8.49 -2.18 10.54
N VAL A 226 8.45 -3.50 10.62
CA VAL A 226 7.43 -4.34 9.95
C VAL A 226 6.83 -5.28 10.97
N GLU A 227 5.50 -5.29 11.07
CA GLU A 227 4.73 -6.24 11.85
C GLU A 227 3.81 -7.04 10.93
N VAL A 228 3.78 -8.34 11.12
CA VAL A 228 2.99 -9.27 10.30
C VAL A 228 2.12 -10.09 11.22
N GLY A 229 0.82 -10.00 11.02
CA GLY A 229 -0.19 -10.69 11.79
C GLY A 229 -0.16 -12.21 11.66
N ALA A 230 -1.05 -12.85 12.39
CA ALA A 230 -1.15 -14.30 12.44
C ALA A 230 -1.64 -14.91 11.11
N HIS A 231 -1.30 -16.18 10.86
CA HIS A 231 -1.75 -16.95 9.69
C HIS A 231 -1.37 -16.33 8.33
N ALA A 232 -0.41 -15.42 8.31
CA ALA A 232 0.07 -14.81 7.08
C ALA A 232 0.93 -15.80 6.28
N ALA A 233 0.84 -15.73 4.94
CA ALA A 233 1.57 -16.62 4.05
C ALA A 233 2.07 -15.89 2.80
N GLY A 234 3.27 -16.26 2.33
CA GLY A 234 3.83 -15.71 1.09
C GLY A 234 5.27 -15.28 1.20
N SER A 235 5.68 -14.32 0.38
CA SER A 235 7.06 -13.83 0.37
C SER A 235 7.16 -12.38 0.83
N ILE A 236 8.11 -12.12 1.69
CA ILE A 236 8.42 -10.79 2.20
C ILE A 236 9.90 -10.50 1.93
N ASN A 237 10.14 -9.54 1.06
CA ASN A 237 11.49 -9.11 0.71
C ASN A 237 11.82 -7.79 1.40
N LEU A 238 12.74 -7.86 2.34
CA LEU A 238 13.28 -6.73 3.12
C LEU A 238 14.79 -6.54 2.86
N SER A 239 15.28 -7.10 1.76
CA SER A 239 16.71 -7.01 1.46
C SER A 239 17.15 -5.57 1.20
N GLY A 240 18.31 -5.22 1.70
CA GLY A 240 18.87 -3.90 1.51
C GLY A 240 18.14 -2.75 2.21
N CYS A 241 17.34 -3.02 3.26
CA CYS A 241 16.68 -2.01 4.08
C CYS A 241 17.61 -1.53 5.21
N PRO A 242 18.33 -0.42 5.07
CA PRO A 242 19.40 -0.06 6.00
C PRO A 242 18.90 0.50 7.32
N SER A 243 17.69 1.06 7.36
CA SER A 243 17.11 1.70 8.54
C SER A 243 16.20 0.79 9.35
N ILE A 244 15.92 -0.43 8.86
CA ILE A 244 15.01 -1.34 9.55
C ILE A 244 15.58 -1.78 10.89
N GLN A 245 14.78 -1.64 11.94
CA GLN A 245 15.17 -1.97 13.30
C GLN A 245 14.50 -3.26 13.78
N ALA A 246 13.21 -3.41 13.50
CA ALA A 246 12.42 -4.52 14.02
C ALA A 246 11.53 -5.17 12.94
N VAL A 247 11.53 -6.49 12.95
CA VAL A 247 10.60 -7.31 12.15
C VAL A 247 9.95 -8.31 13.06
N LYS A 248 8.61 -8.34 13.07
CA LYS A 248 7.84 -9.23 13.92
C LYS A 248 6.85 -10.03 13.10
N PHE A 249 6.77 -11.31 13.41
CA PHE A 249 5.78 -12.24 12.87
C PHE A 249 4.96 -12.80 14.03
N GLU A 250 3.66 -12.67 13.91
CA GLU A 250 2.74 -13.32 14.82
C GLU A 250 2.61 -14.83 14.49
N GLU A 251 1.66 -15.54 15.08
CA GLU A 251 1.54 -16.98 15.01
C GLU A 251 1.29 -17.50 13.57
N ASP A 252 1.81 -18.72 13.28
CA ASP A 252 1.52 -19.47 12.05
C ASP A 252 1.89 -18.77 10.73
N PHE A 253 2.88 -17.88 10.74
CA PHE A 253 3.42 -17.36 9.50
C PHE A 253 4.03 -18.51 8.67
N SER A 254 3.71 -18.56 7.37
CA SER A 254 4.31 -19.53 6.45
C SER A 254 4.79 -18.84 5.17
N GLY A 255 6.08 -18.99 4.85
CA GLY A 255 6.59 -18.37 3.63
C GLY A 255 8.08 -18.04 3.68
N ARG A 256 8.49 -17.11 2.84
CA ARG A 256 9.89 -16.67 2.74
C ARG A 256 10.05 -15.24 3.20
N VAL A 257 11.05 -15.00 4.04
CA VAL A 257 11.47 -13.68 4.48
C VAL A 257 12.92 -13.46 4.08
N ASP A 258 13.18 -12.44 3.28
CA ASP A 258 14.52 -12.09 2.83
C ASP A 258 14.98 -10.81 3.52
N LEU A 259 15.98 -10.91 4.39
CA LEU A 259 16.55 -9.81 5.17
C LEU A 259 18.01 -9.52 4.78
N ARG A 260 18.47 -10.01 3.65
CA ARG A 260 19.88 -9.83 3.24
C ARG A 260 20.30 -8.36 3.20
N ASN A 261 21.49 -8.07 3.67
CA ASN A 261 22.06 -6.71 3.68
C ASN A 261 21.14 -5.67 4.35
N SER A 262 20.37 -6.06 5.34
CA SER A 262 19.47 -5.16 6.06
C SER A 262 20.08 -4.70 7.37
N GLY A 263 19.64 -3.53 7.85
CA GLY A 263 20.05 -2.95 9.14
C GLY A 263 19.29 -3.52 10.34
N VAL A 264 18.58 -4.65 10.19
CA VAL A 264 17.71 -5.21 11.21
C VAL A 264 18.46 -5.49 12.51
N ILE A 265 17.87 -5.03 13.62
CA ILE A 265 18.40 -5.21 14.98
C ILE A 265 17.67 -6.35 15.69
N TYR A 266 16.36 -6.48 15.44
CA TYR A 266 15.48 -7.40 16.13
C TYR A 266 14.56 -8.14 15.16
N VAL A 267 14.58 -9.46 15.20
CA VAL A 267 13.63 -10.32 14.49
C VAL A 267 12.93 -11.24 15.49
N ARG A 268 11.61 -11.27 15.44
CA ARG A 268 10.79 -12.16 16.26
C ARG A 268 9.78 -12.89 15.39
N ALA A 269 9.75 -14.19 15.50
CA ALA A 269 8.69 -15.03 15.00
C ALA A 269 8.09 -15.83 16.18
N LYS A 270 6.75 -15.77 16.32
CA LYS A 270 6.02 -16.55 17.32
C LYS A 270 5.87 -18.02 16.93
N ASP A 271 5.29 -18.79 17.81
CA ASP A 271 5.09 -20.24 17.62
C ASP A 271 4.22 -20.52 16.36
N GLY A 272 4.41 -21.69 15.75
CA GLY A 272 3.74 -22.08 14.51
C GLY A 272 4.34 -21.51 13.21
N CYS A 273 5.25 -20.53 13.28
CA CYS A 273 5.90 -20.00 12.08
C CYS A 273 6.76 -21.07 11.39
N SER A 274 6.48 -21.33 10.11
CA SER A 274 7.16 -22.35 9.30
C SER A 274 7.88 -21.79 8.08
N GLY A 275 8.22 -20.50 8.12
CA GLY A 275 8.82 -19.80 6.99
C GLY A 275 10.34 -19.98 6.90
N ARG A 276 10.88 -19.73 5.70
CA ARG A 276 12.32 -19.61 5.47
C ARG A 276 12.78 -18.17 5.69
N PHE A 277 13.69 -17.97 6.64
CA PHE A 277 14.30 -16.67 6.95
C PHE A 277 15.72 -16.63 6.41
N VAL A 278 16.00 -15.64 5.55
CA VAL A 278 17.33 -15.41 4.98
C VAL A 278 17.96 -14.20 5.64
N LEU A 279 18.96 -14.41 6.50
CA LEU A 279 19.60 -13.39 7.34
C LEU A 279 21.09 -13.21 6.97
N LEU A 280 21.38 -12.99 5.69
CA LEU A 280 22.75 -12.82 5.22
C LEU A 280 23.21 -11.37 5.38
N HIS A 281 24.38 -11.15 5.91
CA HIS A 281 24.97 -9.81 6.11
C HIS A 281 24.08 -8.85 6.94
N CYS A 282 23.41 -9.36 7.96
CA CYS A 282 22.66 -8.53 8.91
C CYS A 282 23.56 -8.15 10.08
N GLU A 283 24.48 -7.22 9.88
CA GLU A 283 25.55 -6.89 10.84
C GLU A 283 25.04 -6.29 12.15
N ASN A 284 23.87 -5.66 12.14
CA ASN A 284 23.26 -5.01 13.30
C ASN A 284 22.34 -5.94 14.11
N LEU A 285 22.12 -7.17 13.66
CA LEU A 285 21.21 -8.09 14.33
C LEU A 285 21.71 -8.44 15.73
N SER A 286 20.97 -8.02 16.75
CA SER A 286 21.32 -8.22 18.16
C SER A 286 20.40 -9.24 18.85
N LEU A 287 19.17 -9.39 18.39
CA LEU A 287 18.21 -10.30 18.98
C LEU A 287 17.40 -11.03 17.91
N LEU A 288 17.45 -12.35 17.94
CA LEU A 288 16.67 -13.24 17.07
C LEU A 288 15.85 -14.20 17.95
N ARG A 289 14.53 -14.06 17.92
CA ARG A 289 13.59 -14.97 18.60
C ARG A 289 12.78 -15.73 17.57
N LEU A 290 12.90 -17.03 17.60
CA LEU A 290 12.27 -17.95 16.67
C LEU A 290 11.33 -18.91 17.39
N PRO A 291 10.36 -19.51 16.67
CA PRO A 291 9.43 -20.44 17.26
C PRO A 291 10.15 -21.63 17.90
N ARG A 292 9.55 -22.16 18.92
CA ARG A 292 10.07 -23.33 19.67
C ARG A 292 9.88 -24.63 18.90
N ASP A 293 8.95 -24.67 17.98
CA ASP A 293 8.71 -25.80 17.11
C ASP A 293 9.72 -25.79 15.94
N LYS A 294 10.21 -26.96 15.58
CA LYS A 294 11.32 -27.17 14.64
C LYS A 294 10.96 -26.93 13.16
N ARG A 295 9.95 -26.08 12.86
CA ARG A 295 9.39 -25.96 11.51
C ARG A 295 9.97 -24.81 10.67
N ALA A 296 10.73 -23.92 11.27
CA ALA A 296 11.31 -22.79 10.55
C ALA A 296 12.69 -23.16 9.97
N ASP A 297 12.84 -23.03 8.65
CA ASP A 297 14.12 -23.08 7.97
C ASP A 297 14.79 -21.73 8.02
N ILE A 298 16.01 -21.66 8.57
CA ILE A 298 16.72 -20.40 8.70
C ILE A 298 18.07 -20.52 8.03
N ALA A 299 18.26 -19.70 6.99
CA ALA A 299 19.57 -19.50 6.39
C ALA A 299 20.22 -18.27 7.00
N VAL A 300 21.32 -18.49 7.74
CA VAL A 300 22.07 -17.42 8.37
C VAL A 300 23.51 -17.45 7.89
N GLU A 301 24.00 -16.31 7.42
CA GLU A 301 25.40 -16.12 7.09
C GLU A 301 25.92 -14.81 7.72
N ARG A 302 27.13 -14.85 8.28
CA ARG A 302 27.80 -13.71 8.90
C ARG A 302 26.96 -12.99 9.95
N MET A 303 26.53 -13.74 10.98
CA MET A 303 26.00 -13.09 12.18
C MET A 303 27.10 -12.36 12.96
N PRO A 304 26.79 -11.18 13.55
CA PRO A 304 27.66 -10.56 14.54
C PRO A 304 27.91 -11.53 15.70
N GLN A 305 29.12 -11.52 16.27
CA GLN A 305 29.48 -12.40 17.39
C GLN A 305 28.66 -12.14 18.67
N SER A 306 27.89 -11.05 18.71
CA SER A 306 27.15 -10.57 19.88
C SER A 306 25.63 -10.81 19.84
N VAL A 307 25.12 -11.64 18.94
CA VAL A 307 23.66 -11.89 18.89
C VAL A 307 23.21 -12.65 20.13
N GLY A 308 22.48 -11.97 21.00
CA GLY A 308 21.75 -12.58 22.10
C GLY A 308 20.65 -13.47 21.56
N THR A 309 20.85 -14.77 21.62
CA THR A 309 19.83 -15.75 21.26
C THR A 309 19.12 -16.17 22.54
N ASP A 310 17.83 -15.89 22.63
CA ASP A 310 16.96 -16.52 23.64
C ASP A 310 16.69 -17.97 23.18
N SER A 311 17.78 -18.74 23.20
CA SER A 311 17.86 -19.93 22.39
C SER A 311 17.88 -21.18 23.27
N ARG A 312 16.74 -21.80 23.39
CA ARG A 312 16.73 -23.22 23.74
C ARG A 312 16.53 -24.14 22.53
N ASN A 313 16.28 -23.60 21.31
CA ASN A 313 15.97 -24.44 20.15
C ASN A 313 16.36 -23.78 18.81
N PHE A 314 17.63 -23.49 18.56
CA PHE A 314 18.11 -23.18 17.23
C PHE A 314 18.46 -24.45 16.47
N TYR A 315 17.75 -24.75 15.39
CA TYR A 315 18.19 -25.71 14.39
C TYR A 315 18.53 -24.95 13.11
N TYR A 316 19.83 -24.89 12.80
CA TYR A 316 20.31 -24.43 11.52
C TYR A 316 20.27 -25.60 10.54
N HIS A 317 19.44 -25.54 9.53
CA HIS A 317 19.54 -26.42 8.37
C HIS A 317 20.39 -25.69 7.32
N PHE A 318 21.67 -26.07 7.23
CA PHE A 318 22.51 -25.69 6.10
C PHE A 318 22.28 -26.72 4.99
N ASP A 319 21.60 -26.33 3.93
CA ASP A 319 21.61 -27.11 2.69
C ASP A 319 22.86 -26.71 1.89
N GLU A 320 23.89 -27.52 1.95
CA GLU A 320 25.17 -27.29 1.26
C GLU A 320 25.00 -27.19 -0.27
N LYS A 321 23.85 -27.64 -0.82
CA LYS A 321 23.56 -27.62 -2.26
C LYS A 321 23.02 -26.28 -2.78
N GLU A 322 22.55 -25.40 -1.90
CA GLU A 322 22.02 -24.08 -2.28
C GLU A 322 22.99 -22.92 -2.00
N LEU A 323 24.19 -23.20 -1.50
CA LEU A 323 25.22 -22.17 -1.35
C LEU A 323 25.68 -21.67 -2.73
N PRO A 324 25.71 -20.36 -2.98
CA PRO A 324 26.37 -19.83 -4.18
C PRO A 324 27.78 -20.39 -4.32
N ALA A 325 28.23 -20.67 -5.55
CA ALA A 325 29.54 -21.27 -5.82
C ALA A 325 30.72 -20.51 -5.17
N GLU A 326 30.55 -19.21 -4.92
CA GLU A 326 31.50 -18.35 -4.21
C GLU A 326 31.70 -18.73 -2.72
N LEU A 327 30.75 -19.44 -2.12
CA LEU A 327 30.77 -19.86 -0.73
C LEU A 327 31.20 -21.35 -0.55
N SER A 328 31.42 -22.05 -1.64
CA SER A 328 31.91 -23.44 -1.62
C SER A 328 33.43 -23.54 -1.42
N SER A 329 34.12 -22.46 -1.11
CA SER A 329 35.57 -22.48 -0.89
C SER A 329 35.94 -23.29 0.36
N PRO A 330 37.12 -23.97 0.37
CA PRO A 330 37.57 -24.77 1.52
C PRO A 330 37.68 -23.98 2.84
N PHE A 331 37.81 -22.66 2.75
CA PHE A 331 37.86 -21.77 3.90
C PHE A 331 36.49 -21.65 4.60
N TYR A 332 35.41 -21.57 3.82
CA TYR A 332 34.04 -21.53 4.32
C TYR A 332 33.58 -22.87 4.89
N ALA A 333 33.92 -23.96 4.23
CA ALA A 333 33.62 -25.31 4.74
C ALA A 333 34.26 -25.56 6.13
N SER A 334 35.47 -25.03 6.35
CA SER A 334 36.16 -25.08 7.65
C SER A 334 35.44 -24.24 8.70
N TRP A 335 34.92 -23.08 8.35
CA TRP A 335 34.22 -22.18 9.26
C TRP A 335 32.82 -22.70 9.63
N VAL A 336 32.08 -23.23 8.67
CA VAL A 336 30.80 -23.92 8.88
C VAL A 336 30.98 -25.12 9.82
N LYS A 337 32.07 -25.87 9.66
CA LYS A 337 32.43 -27.00 10.55
C LYS A 337 32.75 -26.53 11.97
N LYS A 338 33.45 -25.39 12.14
CA LYS A 338 33.73 -24.78 13.43
C LYS A 338 32.46 -24.25 14.11
N LEU A 339 31.57 -23.62 13.33
CA LEU A 339 30.29 -23.12 13.82
C LEU A 339 29.39 -24.28 14.26
N ARG A 340 29.33 -25.37 13.48
CA ARG A 340 28.60 -26.59 13.82
C ARG A 340 29.13 -27.21 15.11
N HIS A 341 30.46 -27.22 15.28
CA HIS A 341 31.11 -27.77 16.49
C HIS A 341 30.89 -26.85 17.72
N PHE A 342 30.89 -25.54 17.52
CA PHE A 342 30.59 -24.54 18.55
C PHE A 342 29.14 -24.64 19.03
N ILE A 343 28.19 -24.78 18.11
CA ILE A 343 26.76 -24.95 18.40
C ILE A 343 26.53 -26.27 19.12
N HIS A 344 27.13 -27.38 18.63
CA HIS A 344 26.99 -28.68 19.25
C HIS A 344 27.58 -28.74 20.68
N ARG A 345 28.64 -27.98 20.94
CA ARG A 345 29.33 -27.97 22.23
C ARG A 345 28.70 -27.09 23.29
N HIS A 346 27.98 -26.05 22.89
CA HIS A 346 27.49 -25.03 23.82
C HIS A 346 25.95 -24.98 23.92
N PHE A 347 25.23 -25.64 23.03
CA PHE A 347 23.78 -25.55 22.95
C PHE A 347 23.03 -26.90 22.88
N ILE A 348 23.74 -28.02 22.91
CA ILE A 348 23.20 -29.38 23.06
C ILE A 348 23.76 -29.97 24.34
N LEU A 349 23.21 -29.57 25.45
CA LEU A 349 23.21 -30.22 26.73
C LEU A 349 21.80 -30.18 27.28
#